data_0557f7400ad78bf58f282cd55786de0f
#
_entry.id   0557f7400ad78bf58f282cd55786de0f
#
_cell.length_a   1.000
_cell.length_b   1.000
_cell.length_c   1.000
_cell.angle_alpha   90.00
_cell.angle_beta   90.00
_cell.angle_gamma   90.00
#
_symmetry.space_group_name_H-M   'P 1'
#
loop_
_entity.id
_entity.type
_entity.pdbx_description
1 polymer ?
#
loop_
_entity_poly.entity_id
_entity_poly.type
_entity_poly.pdbx_seq_one_letter_code
_entity_poly.pdbx_strand_id
1 'polypeptide(L)'
;MLESYKNTYQGLVVPAHILAWSRSWVTGLMTRTSKPFLIDPMTYIFCQNSDLIKGEKEVKKSYETLLKFYGSGFSKIVRRRPVRPLDLVDGDGSPTPLLRDFVSKVIDLQLEVQRSRSPTQTSLGKYRRLLGETAPPGDLQPAALIAPYFHFTDEDDPWLGVNQQLLKESLRHKETIETHAFIATSSDWLAVADWRRAIRGFKGSTGVVLWVSGRSEAKQGLPELTNLKRAVKEISAEGLKVHLMHAGYYSLCLGVVGASRVSSGIGFGESREITAKPTGGGFPSRYYLSLLKRHAVVANVRTLLSDQPTLLCDCSVCSSARQAAGGKPTTRLNARQIGAFFDELDDDALKAHFLLTRFQESRHVGKSDENQLSDELTKSQESAKKLKVDNYELSYQHLGTWAEALGSS
;
A
#
# COMPACT_ATOMS: atom_id res chain seq x y z
N MET A 1 6.50 15.65 6.80
CA MET A 1 5.96 15.39 5.46
C MET A 1 4.49 14.95 5.49
N LEU A 2 4.09 13.76 5.98
CA LEU A 2 2.69 13.28 5.94
C LEU A 2 1.68 14.26 6.56
N GLU A 3 2.01 14.88 7.68
CA GLU A 3 1.14 15.87 8.33
C GLU A 3 0.94 17.13 7.47
N SER A 4 2.01 17.65 6.86
CA SER A 4 1.95 18.82 5.99
C SER A 4 1.13 18.58 4.72
N TYR A 5 1.08 17.34 4.24
CA TYR A 5 0.36 16.94 3.03
C TYR A 5 -0.90 16.09 3.31
N LYS A 6 -1.47 16.20 4.52
CA LYS A 6 -2.64 15.39 4.93
C LYS A 6 -3.86 15.50 4.01
N ASN A 7 -3.97 16.55 3.22
CA ASN A 7 -5.08 16.74 2.27
C ASN A 7 -4.85 16.05 0.92
N THR A 8 -3.68 15.42 0.71
CA THR A 8 -3.34 14.74 -0.55
C THR A 8 -3.53 13.23 -0.51
N TYR A 9 -3.97 12.68 0.61
CA TYR A 9 -4.32 11.26 0.74
C TYR A 9 -5.60 11.11 1.57
N GLN A 10 -6.31 10.02 1.35
CA GLN A 10 -7.60 9.76 2.00
C GLN A 10 -7.46 8.92 3.28
N GLY A 11 -6.38 8.16 3.42
CA GLY A 11 -6.15 7.29 4.56
C GLY A 11 -4.72 6.77 4.62
N LEU A 12 -4.43 6.02 5.67
CA LEU A 12 -3.11 5.43 5.93
C LEU A 12 -3.24 3.91 6.10
N VAL A 13 -2.29 3.16 5.55
CA VAL A 13 -2.06 1.76 5.93
C VAL A 13 -0.78 1.70 6.74
N VAL A 14 -0.88 1.28 7.98
CA VAL A 14 0.23 1.24 8.92
C VAL A 14 0.63 -0.21 9.18
N PRO A 15 1.89 -0.58 8.90
CA PRO A 15 2.37 -1.92 9.24
C PRO A 15 2.39 -2.14 10.76
N ALA A 16 1.87 -3.27 11.23
CA ALA A 16 1.74 -3.58 12.66
C ALA A 16 3.09 -3.57 13.40
N HIS A 17 4.20 -3.92 12.73
CA HIS A 17 5.53 -3.87 13.35
C HIS A 17 5.97 -2.45 13.70
N ILE A 18 5.59 -1.45 12.90
CA ILE A 18 5.83 -0.04 13.20
C ILE A 18 4.97 0.42 14.37
N LEU A 19 3.70 0.02 14.40
CA LEU A 19 2.80 0.30 15.52
C LEU A 19 3.35 -0.34 16.81
N ALA A 20 3.76 -1.60 16.79
CA ALA A 20 4.31 -2.30 17.95
C ALA A 20 5.60 -1.66 18.48
N TRP A 21 6.47 -1.21 17.57
CA TRP A 21 7.78 -0.60 17.89
C TRP A 21 7.68 0.85 18.36
N SER A 22 6.85 1.66 17.70
CA SER A 22 6.78 3.12 17.89
C SER A 22 5.36 3.60 18.11
N ARG A 23 4.62 2.98 19.03
CA ARG A 23 3.20 3.22 19.27
C ARG A 23 2.86 4.70 19.47
N SER A 24 3.60 5.40 20.33
CA SER A 24 3.33 6.82 20.64
C SER A 24 3.50 7.71 19.41
N TRP A 25 4.49 7.43 18.58
CA TRP A 25 4.70 8.16 17.32
C TRP A 25 3.57 7.90 16.32
N VAL A 26 3.19 6.64 16.14
CA VAL A 26 2.10 6.24 15.23
C VAL A 26 0.77 6.85 15.67
N THR A 27 0.41 6.71 16.94
CA THR A 27 -0.83 7.32 17.49
C THR A 27 -0.80 8.84 17.37
N GLY A 28 0.36 9.47 17.63
CA GLY A 28 0.54 10.91 17.44
C GLY A 28 0.33 11.34 15.97
N LEU A 29 0.88 10.60 15.01
CA LEU A 29 0.68 10.85 13.58
C LEU A 29 -0.80 10.72 13.20
N MET A 30 -1.46 9.65 13.60
CA MET A 30 -2.89 9.42 13.32
C MET A 30 -3.77 10.54 13.89
N THR A 31 -3.48 10.97 15.11
CA THR A 31 -4.19 12.09 15.76
C THR A 31 -4.01 13.40 14.98
N ARG A 32 -2.78 13.74 14.60
CA ARG A 32 -2.50 15.00 13.89
C ARG A 32 -3.03 15.03 12.47
N THR A 33 -3.02 13.89 11.79
CA THR A 33 -3.56 13.80 10.42
C THR A 33 -5.07 13.69 10.39
N SER A 34 -5.68 13.11 11.42
CA SER A 34 -7.14 12.83 11.52
C SER A 34 -7.67 12.06 10.31
N LYS A 35 -6.85 11.17 9.74
CA LYS A 35 -7.23 10.38 8.57
C LYS A 35 -7.66 8.97 8.97
N PRO A 36 -8.62 8.37 8.25
CA PRO A 36 -8.91 6.95 8.37
C PRO A 36 -7.64 6.12 8.20
N PHE A 37 -7.52 5.04 8.95
CA PHE A 37 -6.35 4.17 8.84
C PHE A 37 -6.75 2.69 8.95
N LEU A 38 -5.87 1.85 8.41
CA LEU A 38 -5.87 0.40 8.55
C LEU A 38 -4.55 -0.02 9.17
N ILE A 39 -4.58 -1.12 9.94
CA ILE A 39 -3.35 -1.75 10.43
C ILE A 39 -3.13 -3.03 9.65
N ASP A 40 -2.06 -3.07 8.84
CA ASP A 40 -1.64 -4.32 8.22
C ASP A 40 -0.98 -5.22 9.27
N PRO A 41 -1.58 -6.37 9.64
CA PRO A 41 -1.05 -7.24 10.68
C PRO A 41 0.27 -7.90 10.31
N MET A 42 0.65 -7.95 9.02
CA MET A 42 1.92 -8.51 8.53
C MET A 42 2.23 -9.93 9.02
N THR A 43 1.23 -10.76 9.20
CA THR A 43 1.39 -12.09 9.79
C THR A 43 2.12 -13.07 8.87
N TYR A 44 2.06 -12.83 7.56
CA TYR A 44 2.77 -13.60 6.54
C TYR A 44 4.28 -13.70 6.75
N ILE A 45 4.90 -12.74 7.42
CA ILE A 45 6.35 -12.78 7.66
C ILE A 45 6.78 -13.95 8.55
N PHE A 46 5.88 -14.47 9.35
CA PHE A 46 6.18 -15.52 10.33
C PHE A 46 6.13 -16.96 9.75
N CYS A 47 5.64 -17.14 8.53
CA CYS A 47 5.76 -18.41 7.80
C CYS A 47 7.02 -18.46 6.91
N GLN A 48 7.79 -17.36 6.85
CA GLN A 48 9.04 -17.29 6.12
C GLN A 48 10.24 -17.70 6.97
N ASN A 49 11.42 -17.74 6.37
CA ASN A 49 12.63 -18.09 7.07
C ASN A 49 12.85 -17.18 8.29
N SER A 50 13.14 -17.79 9.44
CA SER A 50 13.38 -17.12 10.73
C SER A 50 14.50 -16.07 10.71
N ASP A 51 15.36 -16.08 9.69
CA ASP A 51 16.43 -15.09 9.51
C ASP A 51 15.88 -13.66 9.28
N LEU A 52 14.63 -13.52 8.85
CA LEU A 52 13.95 -12.22 8.78
C LEU A 52 13.67 -11.64 10.18
N ILE A 53 13.55 -12.49 11.19
CA ILE A 53 13.18 -12.12 12.56
C ILE A 53 14.42 -12.05 13.46
N LYS A 54 15.44 -12.86 13.17
CA LYS A 54 16.69 -12.93 13.93
C LYS A 54 17.73 -11.96 13.39
N GLY A 55 18.19 -11.00 14.16
CA GLY A 55 19.33 -10.14 13.83
C GLY A 55 19.35 -8.81 14.56
N GLU A 56 20.50 -8.15 14.47
CA GLU A 56 20.84 -6.95 15.25
C GLU A 56 20.28 -5.64 14.67
N LYS A 57 19.74 -5.63 13.44
CA LYS A 57 19.22 -4.42 12.79
C LYS A 57 17.86 -4.03 13.37
N GLU A 58 17.58 -2.72 13.47
CA GLU A 58 16.33 -2.16 14.03
C GLU A 58 15.05 -2.72 13.38
N VAL A 59 15.06 -2.97 12.07
CA VAL A 59 13.94 -3.60 11.35
C VAL A 59 13.58 -4.97 11.93
N LYS A 60 14.59 -5.75 12.34
CA LYS A 60 14.38 -7.07 12.94
C LYS A 60 13.91 -6.97 14.39
N LYS A 61 14.35 -5.95 15.13
CA LYS A 61 13.84 -5.66 16.50
C LYS A 61 12.36 -5.29 16.48
N SER A 62 11.91 -4.57 15.46
CA SER A 62 10.48 -4.21 15.33
C SER A 62 9.61 -5.45 15.10
N TYR A 63 10.06 -6.42 14.30
CA TYR A 63 9.35 -7.70 14.12
C TYR A 63 9.36 -8.56 15.37
N GLU A 64 10.47 -8.57 16.11
CA GLU A 64 10.54 -9.24 17.40
C GLU A 64 9.57 -8.62 18.42
N THR A 65 9.44 -7.31 18.41
CA THR A 65 8.47 -6.60 19.24
C THR A 65 7.04 -6.96 18.82
N LEU A 66 6.74 -6.98 17.52
CA LEU A 66 5.43 -7.41 17.01
C LEU A 66 5.09 -8.83 17.46
N LEU A 67 6.05 -9.76 17.38
CA LEU A 67 5.86 -11.15 17.78
C LEU A 67 5.45 -11.29 19.25
N LYS A 68 5.94 -10.41 20.14
CA LYS A 68 5.55 -10.41 21.57
C LYS A 68 4.05 -10.07 21.75
N PHE A 69 3.49 -9.25 20.85
CA PHE A 69 2.06 -8.92 20.87
C PHE A 69 1.17 -10.05 20.37
N TYR A 70 1.69 -10.96 19.55
CA TYR A 70 0.90 -12.05 18.93
C TYR A 70 0.76 -13.31 19.80
N GLY A 71 1.07 -13.21 21.07
CA GLY A 71 0.87 -14.26 22.06
C GLY A 71 2.07 -15.16 22.28
N SER A 72 2.19 -15.68 23.49
CA SER A 72 3.36 -16.49 23.90
C SER A 72 3.43 -17.85 23.18
N GLY A 73 2.28 -18.47 22.90
CA GLY A 73 2.21 -19.74 22.16
C GLY A 73 2.71 -19.60 20.73
N PHE A 74 2.21 -18.60 20.01
CA PHE A 74 2.63 -18.30 18.65
C PHE A 74 4.12 -17.89 18.61
N SER A 75 4.51 -17.00 19.51
CA SER A 75 5.91 -16.53 19.67
C SER A 75 6.89 -17.70 19.90
N LYS A 76 6.50 -18.70 20.69
CA LYS A 76 7.33 -19.89 20.98
C LYS A 76 7.60 -20.72 19.72
N ILE A 77 6.61 -20.86 18.83
CA ILE A 77 6.77 -21.57 17.56
C ILE A 77 7.71 -20.78 16.63
N VAL A 78 7.41 -19.51 16.38
CA VAL A 78 8.16 -18.67 15.44
C VAL A 78 9.63 -18.56 15.82
N ARG A 79 9.96 -18.53 17.11
CA ARG A 79 11.36 -18.52 17.58
C ARG A 79 12.12 -19.79 17.26
N ARG A 80 11.45 -20.91 17.05
CA ARG A 80 12.06 -22.20 16.74
C ARG A 80 12.14 -22.47 15.25
N ARG A 81 11.07 -22.17 14.54
CA ARG A 81 10.92 -22.41 13.11
C ARG A 81 9.80 -21.53 12.52
N PRO A 82 9.72 -21.37 11.19
CA PRO A 82 8.56 -20.78 10.54
C PRO A 82 7.25 -21.50 10.94
N VAL A 83 6.16 -20.73 11.06
CA VAL A 83 4.83 -21.26 11.29
C VAL A 83 4.40 -22.09 10.09
N ARG A 84 3.68 -23.17 10.33
CA ARG A 84 3.12 -24.08 9.32
C ARG A 84 1.60 -24.12 9.45
N PRO A 85 0.86 -24.46 8.40
CA PRO A 85 -0.61 -24.60 8.46
C PRO A 85 -1.08 -25.46 9.62
N LEU A 86 -0.48 -26.65 9.85
CA LEU A 86 -0.81 -27.58 10.93
C LEU A 86 -0.52 -27.07 12.35
N ASP A 87 0.12 -25.92 12.51
CA ASP A 87 0.23 -25.28 13.82
C ASP A 87 -1.06 -24.54 14.19
N LEU A 88 -1.83 -24.14 13.17
CA LEU A 88 -3.00 -23.29 13.31
C LEU A 88 -4.32 -24.01 13.09
N VAL A 89 -4.32 -25.04 12.23
CA VAL A 89 -5.48 -25.89 11.97
C VAL A 89 -5.13 -27.35 12.15
N ASP A 90 -6.07 -28.13 12.66
CA ASP A 90 -5.95 -29.59 12.78
C ASP A 90 -6.08 -30.28 11.42
N GLY A 91 -5.81 -31.57 11.35
CA GLY A 91 -5.88 -32.36 10.11
C GLY A 91 -7.24 -32.37 9.43
N ASP A 92 -8.32 -32.09 10.17
CA ASP A 92 -9.69 -31.93 9.66
C ASP A 92 -10.03 -30.49 9.26
N GLY A 93 -9.07 -29.56 9.34
CA GLY A 93 -9.25 -28.14 9.04
C GLY A 93 -9.88 -27.32 10.17
N SER A 94 -10.10 -27.91 11.35
CA SER A 94 -10.64 -27.20 12.52
C SER A 94 -9.58 -26.26 13.14
N PRO A 95 -9.98 -25.08 13.67
CA PRO A 95 -9.05 -24.13 14.27
C PRO A 95 -8.51 -24.66 15.62
N THR A 96 -7.19 -24.69 15.77
CA THR A 96 -6.54 -25.03 17.04
C THR A 96 -6.78 -23.94 18.10
N PRO A 97 -6.58 -24.24 19.41
CA PRO A 97 -6.57 -23.21 20.45
C PRO A 97 -5.54 -22.09 20.17
N LEU A 98 -4.42 -22.45 19.56
CA LEU A 98 -3.38 -21.48 19.18
C LEU A 98 -3.88 -20.48 18.15
N LEU A 99 -4.62 -20.92 17.11
CA LEU A 99 -5.19 -20.02 16.11
C LEU A 99 -6.13 -19.01 16.75
N ARG A 100 -6.99 -19.44 17.67
CA ARG A 100 -7.95 -18.56 18.35
C ARG A 100 -7.26 -17.51 19.23
N ASP A 101 -6.26 -17.92 20.03
CA ASP A 101 -5.45 -16.97 20.83
C ASP A 101 -4.71 -15.99 19.92
N PHE A 102 -4.08 -16.47 18.86
CA PHE A 102 -3.36 -15.65 17.88
C PHE A 102 -4.27 -14.61 17.22
N VAL A 103 -5.45 -15.01 16.73
CA VAL A 103 -6.42 -14.08 16.13
C VAL A 103 -6.83 -13.00 17.14
N SER A 104 -7.17 -13.40 18.37
CA SER A 104 -7.53 -12.44 19.43
C SER A 104 -6.43 -11.41 19.64
N LYS A 105 -5.18 -11.85 19.73
CA LYS A 105 -4.02 -10.95 19.93
C LYS A 105 -3.78 -10.01 18.77
N VAL A 106 -3.97 -10.48 17.52
CA VAL A 106 -3.84 -9.63 16.33
C VAL A 106 -4.93 -8.57 16.28
N ILE A 107 -6.16 -8.91 16.62
CA ILE A 107 -7.29 -7.96 16.69
C ILE A 107 -7.07 -6.98 17.85
N ASP A 108 -6.70 -7.47 19.03
CA ASP A 108 -6.38 -6.62 20.18
C ASP A 108 -5.33 -5.56 19.85
N LEU A 109 -4.26 -5.91 19.13
CA LEU A 109 -3.23 -4.95 18.72
C LEU A 109 -3.80 -3.85 17.81
N GLN A 110 -4.69 -4.19 16.89
CA GLN A 110 -5.32 -3.19 16.02
C GLN A 110 -6.25 -2.26 16.79
N LEU A 111 -6.96 -2.78 17.79
CA LEU A 111 -7.85 -2.01 18.68
C LEU A 111 -7.08 -1.23 19.75
N GLU A 112 -5.84 -1.61 20.06
CA GLU A 112 -5.05 -0.96 21.08
C GLU A 112 -4.69 0.49 20.74
N VAL A 113 -4.68 0.84 19.44
CA VAL A 113 -4.57 2.24 18.99
C VAL A 113 -5.67 3.10 19.59
N GLN A 114 -6.88 2.56 19.69
CA GLN A 114 -8.05 3.19 20.31
C GLN A 114 -7.84 3.49 21.80
N ARG A 115 -7.20 2.55 22.49
CA ARG A 115 -6.95 2.61 23.94
C ARG A 115 -5.72 3.46 24.29
N SER A 116 -4.85 3.72 23.33
CA SER A 116 -3.59 4.44 23.54
C SER A 116 -3.77 5.94 23.31
N ARG A 117 -3.95 6.71 24.39
CA ARG A 117 -3.86 8.18 24.32
C ARG A 117 -2.38 8.58 24.16
N SER A 118 -2.05 9.32 23.11
CA SER A 118 -0.70 9.89 23.03
C SER A 118 -0.48 10.89 24.17
N PRO A 119 0.76 11.05 24.67
CA PRO A 119 1.08 12.12 25.64
C PRO A 119 0.63 13.50 25.14
N THR A 120 0.73 13.75 23.84
CA THR A 120 0.26 14.95 23.16
C THR A 120 -1.27 15.12 23.25
N GLN A 121 -2.04 14.04 23.11
CA GLN A 121 -3.51 14.10 23.31
C GLN A 121 -3.88 14.44 24.75
N THR A 122 -3.17 13.88 25.72
CA THR A 122 -3.40 14.17 27.14
C THR A 122 -3.05 15.63 27.46
N SER A 123 -1.94 16.13 26.92
CA SER A 123 -1.54 17.53 27.10
C SER A 123 -2.45 18.49 26.32
N LEU A 124 -2.75 18.23 25.06
CA LEU A 124 -3.70 19.01 24.27
C LEU A 124 -5.10 18.99 24.87
N GLY A 125 -5.54 17.86 25.43
CA GLY A 125 -6.82 17.76 26.11
C GLY A 125 -6.89 18.63 27.37
N LYS A 126 -5.76 18.82 28.09
CA LYS A 126 -5.66 19.76 29.18
C LYS A 126 -5.74 21.23 28.72
N TYR A 127 -4.99 21.59 27.67
CA TYR A 127 -4.99 22.94 27.13
C TYR A 127 -6.33 23.30 26.49
N ARG A 128 -6.97 22.41 25.74
CA ARG A 128 -8.29 22.61 25.16
C ARG A 128 -9.37 22.81 26.21
N ARG A 129 -9.36 22.04 27.31
CA ARG A 129 -10.27 22.26 28.43
C ARG A 129 -10.07 23.65 29.10
N LEU A 130 -8.82 24.09 29.19
CA LEU A 130 -8.49 25.43 29.69
C LEU A 130 -8.96 26.54 28.76
N LEU A 131 -9.01 26.28 27.47
CA LEU A 131 -9.47 27.20 26.41
C LEU A 131 -10.99 27.11 26.15
N GLY A 132 -11.72 26.27 26.88
CA GLY A 132 -13.17 26.08 26.69
C GLY A 132 -13.53 25.35 25.38
N GLU A 133 -12.58 24.71 24.74
CA GLU A 133 -12.83 23.98 23.51
C GLU A 133 -13.47 22.61 23.82
N THR A 134 -14.52 22.28 23.06
CA THR A 134 -15.20 20.97 23.14
C THR A 134 -14.27 19.81 22.81
N ALA A 135 -14.59 18.66 23.36
CA ALA A 135 -13.84 17.40 23.44
C ALA A 135 -12.88 17.09 22.27
N PRO A 136 -11.77 16.37 22.53
CA PRO A 136 -10.88 15.93 21.48
C PRO A 136 -11.62 15.14 20.40
N PRO A 137 -11.13 15.13 19.15
CA PRO A 137 -11.72 14.29 18.11
C PRO A 137 -11.85 12.86 18.63
N GLY A 138 -12.97 12.24 18.32
CA GLY A 138 -13.39 10.94 18.84
C GLY A 138 -12.27 9.89 18.82
N ASP A 139 -12.46 8.83 19.57
CA ASP A 139 -11.50 7.75 19.71
C ASP A 139 -10.91 7.35 18.36
N LEU A 140 -9.58 7.25 18.29
CA LEU A 140 -8.86 6.79 17.10
C LEU A 140 -9.24 5.35 16.81
N GLN A 141 -10.16 5.13 15.88
CA GLN A 141 -10.57 3.80 15.45
C GLN A 141 -9.99 3.47 14.07
N PRO A 142 -9.51 2.24 13.83
CA PRO A 142 -9.23 1.80 12.48
C PRO A 142 -10.52 1.83 11.63
N ALA A 143 -10.39 2.17 10.36
CA ALA A 143 -11.53 2.21 9.43
C ALA A 143 -12.10 0.81 9.14
N ALA A 144 -11.32 -0.22 9.34
CA ALA A 144 -11.69 -1.62 9.40
C ALA A 144 -10.59 -2.42 10.10
N LEU A 145 -10.93 -3.55 10.68
CA LEU A 145 -9.98 -4.56 11.12
C LEU A 145 -9.53 -5.40 9.93
N ILE A 146 -8.28 -5.77 9.90
CA ILE A 146 -7.74 -6.72 8.91
C ILE A 146 -7.54 -8.06 9.60
N ALA A 147 -8.18 -9.11 9.09
CA ALA A 147 -7.95 -10.46 9.58
C ALA A 147 -6.47 -10.86 9.38
N PRO A 148 -5.85 -11.61 10.30
CA PRO A 148 -4.54 -12.20 10.06
C PRO A 148 -4.53 -12.99 8.76
N TYR A 149 -3.40 -13.04 8.07
CA TYR A 149 -3.29 -13.68 6.77
C TYR A 149 -1.90 -14.25 6.51
N PHE A 150 -1.86 -15.27 5.66
CA PHE A 150 -0.63 -15.84 5.11
C PHE A 150 -0.71 -15.84 3.58
N HIS A 151 0.44 -15.82 2.94
CA HIS A 151 0.52 -15.92 1.49
C HIS A 151 0.19 -17.35 1.05
N PHE A 152 -0.56 -17.46 -0.04
CA PHE A 152 -0.84 -18.72 -0.71
C PHE A 152 -0.69 -18.57 -2.23
N THR A 153 -0.39 -19.65 -2.91
CA THR A 153 -0.03 -19.65 -4.33
C THR A 153 -1.10 -20.20 -5.25
N ASP A 154 -1.96 -21.10 -4.75
CA ASP A 154 -3.00 -21.80 -5.52
C ASP A 154 -4.16 -22.23 -4.62
N GLU A 155 -5.16 -22.91 -5.22
CA GLU A 155 -6.35 -23.37 -4.51
C GLU A 155 -6.08 -24.54 -3.55
N ASP A 156 -5.04 -25.33 -3.82
CA ASP A 156 -4.65 -26.48 -3.02
C ASP A 156 -3.65 -26.10 -1.92
N ASP A 157 -3.17 -24.87 -1.92
CA ASP A 157 -2.27 -24.39 -0.88
C ASP A 157 -2.97 -24.37 0.49
N PRO A 158 -2.46 -25.12 1.48
CA PRO A 158 -3.09 -25.21 2.81
C PRO A 158 -3.29 -23.86 3.49
N TRP A 159 -2.50 -22.85 3.12
CA TRP A 159 -2.65 -21.48 3.65
C TRP A 159 -3.97 -20.82 3.27
N LEU A 160 -4.57 -21.20 2.14
CA LEU A 160 -5.91 -20.71 1.77
C LEU A 160 -6.95 -21.09 2.83
N GLY A 161 -6.99 -22.38 3.21
CA GLY A 161 -7.87 -22.87 4.25
C GLY A 161 -7.62 -22.24 5.62
N VAL A 162 -6.34 -22.05 5.98
CA VAL A 162 -5.95 -21.33 7.20
C VAL A 162 -6.47 -19.89 7.18
N ASN A 163 -6.32 -19.15 6.08
CA ASN A 163 -6.81 -17.76 5.96
C ASN A 163 -8.33 -17.67 6.13
N GLN A 164 -9.07 -18.65 5.62
CA GLN A 164 -10.52 -18.71 5.81
C GLN A 164 -10.89 -18.92 7.29
N GLN A 165 -10.17 -19.77 8.01
CA GLN A 165 -10.38 -19.98 9.45
C GLN A 165 -9.95 -18.74 10.28
N LEU A 166 -8.86 -18.08 9.92
CA LEU A 166 -8.41 -16.84 10.54
C LEU A 166 -9.47 -15.74 10.41
N LEU A 167 -10.07 -15.57 9.23
CA LEU A 167 -11.18 -14.65 9.02
C LEU A 167 -12.39 -15.04 9.87
N LYS A 168 -12.80 -16.30 9.82
CA LYS A 168 -13.96 -16.81 10.58
C LYS A 168 -13.81 -16.53 12.09
N GLU A 169 -12.63 -16.76 12.64
CA GLU A 169 -12.36 -16.44 14.05
C GLU A 169 -12.31 -14.92 14.28
N SER A 170 -11.77 -14.13 13.34
CA SER A 170 -11.79 -12.66 13.43
C SER A 170 -13.21 -12.09 13.48
N LEU A 171 -14.13 -12.65 12.71
CA LEU A 171 -15.55 -12.26 12.67
C LEU A 171 -16.32 -12.62 13.97
N ARG A 172 -15.76 -13.46 14.84
CA ARG A 172 -16.35 -13.76 16.16
C ARG A 172 -16.12 -12.65 17.17
N HIS A 173 -15.15 -11.78 16.93
CA HIS A 173 -14.97 -10.58 17.74
C HIS A 173 -16.13 -9.64 17.45
N LYS A 174 -17.01 -9.46 18.45
CA LYS A 174 -18.22 -8.62 18.35
C LYS A 174 -17.88 -7.13 18.43
N GLU A 175 -16.99 -6.67 17.59
CA GLU A 175 -16.68 -5.25 17.48
C GLU A 175 -17.66 -4.59 16.49
N THR A 176 -17.94 -3.32 16.71
CA THR A 176 -18.76 -2.51 15.79
C THR A 176 -17.99 -2.11 14.52
N ILE A 177 -16.72 -2.53 14.41
CA ILE A 177 -15.82 -2.19 13.32
C ILE A 177 -15.89 -3.26 12.23
N GLU A 178 -15.97 -2.83 10.98
CA GLU A 178 -15.92 -3.73 9.82
C GLU A 178 -14.66 -4.60 9.84
N THR A 179 -14.77 -5.84 9.37
CA THR A 179 -13.62 -6.74 9.24
C THR A 179 -13.41 -7.07 7.77
N HIS A 180 -12.20 -6.84 7.29
CA HIS A 180 -11.76 -7.16 5.93
C HIS A 180 -10.95 -8.45 5.91
N ALA A 181 -11.23 -9.31 4.94
CA ALA A 181 -10.35 -10.40 4.57
C ALA A 181 -9.08 -9.85 3.92
N PHE A 182 -7.97 -10.57 4.04
CA PHE A 182 -6.74 -10.24 3.31
C PHE A 182 -6.34 -11.42 2.42
N ILE A 183 -6.24 -11.15 1.12
CA ILE A 183 -5.79 -12.10 0.10
C ILE A 183 -4.42 -11.66 -0.37
N ALA A 184 -3.39 -12.37 0.11
CA ALA A 184 -2.02 -12.21 -0.35
C ALA A 184 -1.67 -13.41 -1.23
N THR A 185 -1.44 -13.20 -2.52
CA THR A 185 -1.30 -14.29 -3.49
C THR A 185 -0.31 -14.00 -4.61
N SER A 186 -0.13 -14.95 -5.52
CA SER A 186 0.69 -14.85 -6.72
C SER A 186 -0.11 -14.38 -7.94
N SER A 187 0.60 -13.92 -8.98
CA SER A 187 -0.02 -13.60 -10.28
C SER A 187 -0.63 -14.83 -10.95
N ASP A 188 -0.04 -16.01 -10.74
CA ASP A 188 -0.50 -17.25 -11.36
C ASP A 188 -1.88 -17.65 -10.83
N TRP A 189 -2.11 -17.51 -9.55
CA TRP A 189 -3.43 -17.78 -8.99
C TRP A 189 -4.50 -16.80 -9.50
N LEU A 190 -4.14 -15.52 -9.70
CA LEU A 190 -5.05 -14.55 -10.33
C LEU A 190 -5.56 -15.00 -11.71
N ALA A 191 -4.73 -15.72 -12.45
CA ALA A 191 -5.04 -16.16 -13.82
C ALA A 191 -6.10 -17.26 -13.85
N VAL A 192 -6.06 -18.18 -12.88
CA VAL A 192 -6.87 -19.42 -12.86
C VAL A 192 -8.03 -19.38 -11.89
N ALA A 193 -8.02 -18.47 -10.92
CA ALA A 193 -9.00 -18.45 -9.85
C ALA A 193 -10.44 -18.26 -10.37
N ASP A 194 -11.32 -19.13 -9.93
CA ASP A 194 -12.76 -18.85 -9.84
C ASP A 194 -12.99 -17.93 -8.62
N TRP A 195 -12.94 -16.64 -8.88
CA TRP A 195 -13.07 -15.62 -7.83
C TRP A 195 -14.39 -15.72 -7.08
N ARG A 196 -15.47 -16.07 -7.74
CA ARG A 196 -16.77 -16.26 -7.09
C ARG A 196 -16.75 -17.42 -6.09
N ARG A 197 -16.01 -18.48 -6.43
CA ARG A 197 -15.81 -19.62 -5.51
C ARG A 197 -14.87 -19.24 -4.36
N ALA A 198 -13.74 -18.62 -4.69
CA ALA A 198 -12.75 -18.21 -3.69
C ALA A 198 -13.35 -17.26 -2.65
N ILE A 199 -14.12 -16.24 -3.09
CA ILE A 199 -14.74 -15.25 -2.21
C ILE A 199 -15.77 -15.88 -1.27
N ARG A 200 -16.47 -16.92 -1.69
CA ARG A 200 -17.38 -17.65 -0.78
C ARG A 200 -16.69 -18.16 0.49
N GLY A 201 -15.41 -18.53 0.39
CA GLY A 201 -14.59 -18.89 1.56
C GLY A 201 -14.29 -17.73 2.51
N PHE A 202 -14.46 -16.48 2.02
CA PHE A 202 -14.29 -15.25 2.82
C PHE A 202 -15.63 -14.58 3.17
N LYS A 203 -16.70 -15.35 3.20
CA LYS A 203 -18.05 -14.90 3.55
C LYS A 203 -18.08 -14.26 4.93
N GLY A 204 -18.82 -13.15 5.05
CA GLY A 204 -18.99 -12.40 6.29
C GLY A 204 -18.02 -11.22 6.43
N SER A 205 -16.94 -11.14 5.62
CA SER A 205 -16.15 -9.91 5.53
C SER A 205 -16.95 -8.81 4.84
N THR A 206 -16.63 -7.56 5.17
CA THR A 206 -17.23 -6.38 4.50
C THR A 206 -16.36 -5.87 3.34
N GLY A 207 -15.15 -6.40 3.22
CA GLY A 207 -14.21 -6.07 2.16
C GLY A 207 -13.04 -7.03 2.07
N VAL A 208 -12.30 -6.90 0.99
CA VAL A 208 -11.11 -7.68 0.68
C VAL A 208 -9.93 -6.74 0.43
N VAL A 209 -8.86 -6.94 1.15
CA VAL A 209 -7.55 -6.37 0.82
C VAL A 209 -6.84 -7.36 -0.08
N LEU A 210 -6.52 -6.97 -1.30
CA LEU A 210 -5.85 -7.81 -2.29
C LEU A 210 -4.40 -7.33 -2.51
N TRP A 211 -3.45 -8.20 -2.26
CA TRP A 211 -2.04 -8.01 -2.55
C TRP A 211 -1.51 -9.13 -3.43
N VAL A 212 -1.05 -8.77 -4.62
CA VAL A 212 -0.37 -9.69 -5.55
C VAL A 212 1.13 -9.54 -5.36
N SER A 213 1.78 -10.60 -4.90
CA SER A 213 3.22 -10.61 -4.61
C SER A 213 4.06 -10.40 -5.85
N GLY A 214 5.16 -9.63 -5.72
CA GLY A 214 6.14 -9.42 -6.79
C GLY A 214 5.64 -8.63 -8.00
N ARG A 215 4.37 -8.23 -7.99
CA ARG A 215 3.74 -7.56 -9.11
C ARG A 215 4.26 -6.12 -9.26
N SER A 216 4.86 -5.84 -10.41
CA SER A 216 5.16 -4.48 -10.86
C SER A 216 4.31 -4.19 -12.09
N GLU A 217 3.32 -3.32 -11.96
CA GLU A 217 2.34 -3.03 -13.03
C GLU A 217 2.98 -2.65 -14.37
N ALA A 218 4.07 -1.90 -14.33
CA ALA A 218 4.80 -1.51 -15.53
C ALA A 218 5.59 -2.64 -16.20
N LYS A 219 5.68 -3.82 -15.57
CA LYS A 219 6.37 -5.01 -16.12
C LYS A 219 5.41 -6.12 -16.52
N GLN A 220 4.12 -5.96 -16.22
CA GLN A 220 3.13 -6.98 -16.48
C GLN A 220 2.59 -6.89 -17.90
N GLY A 221 2.30 -8.06 -18.46
CA GLY A 221 1.64 -8.18 -19.74
C GLY A 221 0.13 -7.97 -19.65
N LEU A 222 -0.52 -7.97 -20.80
CA LEU A 222 -1.96 -7.83 -20.93
C LEU A 222 -2.75 -8.89 -20.13
N PRO A 223 -2.38 -10.19 -20.16
CA PRO A 223 -3.12 -11.22 -19.43
C PRO A 223 -3.18 -10.97 -17.91
N GLU A 224 -2.04 -10.63 -17.29
CA GLU A 224 -1.96 -10.41 -15.84
C GLU A 224 -2.78 -9.17 -15.41
N LEU A 225 -2.74 -8.11 -16.22
CA LEU A 225 -3.51 -6.89 -15.96
C LEU A 225 -5.02 -7.12 -16.12
N THR A 226 -5.42 -7.85 -17.17
CA THR A 226 -6.81 -8.23 -17.41
C THR A 226 -7.34 -9.14 -16.29
N ASN A 227 -6.53 -10.09 -15.81
CA ASN A 227 -6.88 -10.95 -14.69
C ASN A 227 -7.09 -10.16 -13.40
N LEU A 228 -6.26 -9.13 -13.13
CA LEU A 228 -6.50 -8.27 -11.98
C LEU A 228 -7.79 -7.48 -12.13
N LYS A 229 -8.06 -6.91 -13.30
CA LYS A 229 -9.32 -6.20 -13.59
C LYS A 229 -10.52 -7.12 -13.34
N ARG A 230 -10.48 -8.36 -13.88
CA ARG A 230 -11.50 -9.37 -13.66
C ARG A 230 -11.69 -9.66 -12.17
N ALA A 231 -10.61 -9.88 -11.41
CA ALA A 231 -10.68 -10.12 -9.98
C ALA A 231 -11.40 -8.97 -9.25
N VAL A 232 -11.05 -7.72 -9.53
CA VAL A 232 -11.69 -6.55 -8.95
C VAL A 232 -13.19 -6.49 -9.28
N LYS A 233 -13.55 -6.69 -10.56
CA LYS A 233 -14.96 -6.72 -11.01
C LYS A 233 -15.77 -7.81 -10.27
N GLU A 234 -15.25 -9.02 -10.21
CA GLU A 234 -15.94 -10.16 -9.60
C GLU A 234 -16.09 -10.01 -8.08
N ILE A 235 -15.03 -9.55 -7.37
CA ILE A 235 -15.08 -9.30 -5.93
C ILE A 235 -16.09 -8.17 -5.63
N SER A 236 -16.05 -7.09 -6.40
CA SER A 236 -16.96 -5.95 -6.21
C SER A 236 -18.41 -6.32 -6.51
N ALA A 237 -18.66 -7.18 -7.50
CA ALA A 237 -19.98 -7.67 -7.85
C ALA A 237 -20.64 -8.49 -6.72
N GLU A 238 -19.86 -9.10 -5.85
CA GLU A 238 -20.34 -9.77 -4.62
C GLU A 238 -20.64 -8.77 -3.48
N GLY A 239 -20.56 -7.47 -3.72
CA GLY A 239 -20.84 -6.42 -2.74
C GLY A 239 -19.69 -6.14 -1.76
N LEU A 240 -18.50 -6.66 -1.99
CA LEU A 240 -17.33 -6.47 -1.14
C LEU A 240 -16.55 -5.21 -1.54
N LYS A 241 -16.08 -4.46 -0.56
CA LYS A 241 -15.13 -3.35 -0.78
C LYS A 241 -13.78 -3.93 -1.18
N VAL A 242 -13.24 -3.53 -2.34
CA VAL A 242 -11.93 -4.00 -2.82
C VAL A 242 -10.87 -2.97 -2.51
N HIS A 243 -9.85 -3.36 -1.74
CA HIS A 243 -8.69 -2.54 -1.46
C HIS A 243 -7.44 -3.17 -2.09
N LEU A 244 -6.87 -2.53 -3.11
CA LEU A 244 -5.63 -2.96 -3.75
C LEU A 244 -4.42 -2.42 -2.98
N MET A 245 -3.52 -3.31 -2.57
CA MET A 245 -2.35 -2.98 -1.77
C MET A 245 -1.05 -3.12 -2.56
N HIS A 246 -0.07 -2.25 -2.28
CA HIS A 246 1.20 -2.17 -3.04
C HIS A 246 0.96 -1.95 -4.55
N ALA A 247 0.11 -1.00 -4.86
CA ALA A 247 -0.49 -0.81 -6.17
C ALA A 247 0.01 0.48 -6.84
N GLY A 248 0.10 0.48 -8.16
CA GLY A 248 0.53 1.61 -8.97
C GLY A 248 -0.64 2.37 -9.62
N TYR A 249 -0.36 2.99 -10.76
CA TYR A 249 -1.36 3.80 -11.48
C TYR A 249 -2.44 2.95 -12.15
N TYR A 250 -2.10 1.79 -12.73
CA TYR A 250 -3.09 0.90 -13.33
C TYR A 250 -4.15 0.47 -12.30
N SER A 251 -3.71 0.06 -11.12
CA SER A 251 -4.64 -0.27 -10.03
C SER A 251 -5.48 0.93 -9.60
N LEU A 252 -4.95 2.15 -9.66
CA LEU A 252 -5.76 3.36 -9.41
C LEU A 252 -6.88 3.49 -10.44
N CYS A 253 -6.60 3.23 -11.73
CA CYS A 253 -7.61 3.21 -12.78
C CYS A 253 -8.71 2.15 -12.54
N LEU A 254 -8.40 1.05 -11.86
CA LEU A 254 -9.42 0.04 -11.49
C LEU A 254 -10.48 0.56 -10.50
N GLY A 255 -10.35 1.78 -10.00
CA GLY A 255 -11.41 2.47 -9.28
C GLY A 255 -12.72 2.59 -10.08
N VAL A 256 -12.64 2.73 -11.40
CA VAL A 256 -13.82 2.82 -12.29
C VAL A 256 -14.53 1.47 -12.48
N VAL A 257 -13.88 0.35 -12.11
CA VAL A 257 -14.45 -1.00 -12.24
C VAL A 257 -14.72 -1.67 -10.89
N GLY A 258 -14.59 -0.94 -9.77
CA GLY A 258 -15.01 -1.43 -8.47
C GLY A 258 -13.91 -1.47 -7.38
N ALA A 259 -12.68 -1.06 -7.65
CA ALA A 259 -11.69 -0.89 -6.59
C ALA A 259 -12.09 0.30 -5.70
N SER A 260 -12.43 0.02 -4.44
CA SER A 260 -12.88 1.04 -3.48
C SER A 260 -11.71 1.83 -2.90
N ARG A 261 -10.53 1.24 -2.80
CA ARG A 261 -9.31 1.83 -2.24
C ARG A 261 -8.08 1.29 -2.94
N VAL A 262 -7.10 2.17 -3.09
CA VAL A 262 -5.78 1.80 -3.62
C VAL A 262 -4.72 2.38 -2.72
N SER A 263 -3.75 1.58 -2.29
CA SER A 263 -2.64 2.06 -1.49
C SER A 263 -1.29 1.69 -2.11
N SER A 264 -0.41 2.66 -2.14
CA SER A 264 0.99 2.54 -2.55
C SER A 264 1.90 3.02 -1.44
N GLY A 265 3.11 2.47 -1.37
CA GLY A 265 4.14 3.00 -0.48
C GLY A 265 4.62 4.36 -0.96
N ILE A 266 4.90 5.25 -0.01
CA ILE A 266 5.44 6.57 -0.31
C ILE A 266 6.90 6.41 -0.73
N GLY A 267 7.16 6.62 -2.01
CA GLY A 267 8.50 6.53 -2.60
C GLY A 267 8.70 5.34 -3.53
N PHE A 268 8.52 4.08 -3.15
CA PHE A 268 8.79 2.92 -4.02
C PHE A 268 7.86 1.74 -3.80
N GLY A 269 6.79 1.92 -3.05
CA GLY A 269 5.91 0.84 -2.62
C GLY A 269 4.78 0.52 -3.60
N GLU A 270 4.96 0.75 -4.91
CA GLU A 270 4.01 0.36 -5.95
C GLU A 270 4.10 -1.12 -6.32
N SER A 271 5.12 -1.80 -5.83
CA SER A 271 5.24 -3.26 -5.88
C SER A 271 5.97 -3.76 -4.65
N ARG A 272 5.58 -4.92 -4.15
CA ARG A 272 6.26 -5.56 -3.03
C ARG A 272 6.21 -7.06 -3.20
N GLU A 273 7.36 -7.69 -3.10
CA GLU A 273 7.46 -9.14 -3.09
C GLU A 273 7.35 -9.64 -1.65
N ILE A 274 6.51 -10.66 -1.45
CA ILE A 274 6.22 -11.18 -0.11
C ILE A 274 7.43 -11.90 0.49
N THR A 275 8.23 -12.52 -0.38
CA THR A 275 9.44 -13.27 -0.02
C THR A 275 10.71 -12.42 -0.06
N ALA A 276 10.62 -11.16 -0.46
CA ALA A 276 11.79 -10.30 -0.59
C ALA A 276 12.50 -10.12 0.75
N LYS A 277 13.79 -10.48 0.77
CA LYS A 277 14.66 -10.19 1.91
C LYS A 277 14.77 -8.66 2.05
N PRO A 278 14.65 -8.13 3.27
CA PRO A 278 14.97 -6.73 3.50
C PRO A 278 16.45 -6.49 3.11
N THR A 279 16.67 -5.90 1.96
CA THR A 279 18.01 -5.50 1.53
C THR A 279 18.41 -4.26 2.31
N GLY A 280 19.51 -4.32 3.02
CA GLY A 280 20.01 -3.22 3.84
C GLY A 280 20.81 -2.18 3.05
N GLY A 281 20.47 -1.92 1.78
CA GLY A 281 21.06 -0.88 0.94
C GLY A 281 20.12 0.31 0.78
N GLY A 282 20.66 1.54 0.77
CA GLY A 282 19.90 2.71 0.38
C GLY A 282 19.43 2.55 -1.07
N PHE A 283 18.15 2.76 -1.31
CA PHE A 283 17.64 2.83 -2.67
C PHE A 283 17.97 4.21 -3.25
N PRO A 284 18.32 4.29 -4.55
CA PRO A 284 18.53 5.59 -5.18
C PRO A 284 17.24 6.41 -5.13
N SER A 285 17.38 7.73 -4.93
CA SER A 285 16.26 8.67 -4.96
C SER A 285 15.55 8.60 -6.30
N ARG A 286 14.22 8.65 -6.28
CA ARG A 286 13.38 8.51 -7.47
C ARG A 286 12.41 9.66 -7.60
N TYR A 287 12.18 10.05 -8.82
CA TYR A 287 11.20 11.06 -9.20
C TYR A 287 10.02 10.40 -9.90
N TYR A 288 8.79 10.82 -9.59
CA TYR A 288 7.60 10.32 -10.26
C TYR A 288 7.33 11.11 -11.53
N LEU A 289 7.33 10.43 -12.67
CA LEU A 289 7.03 11.02 -13.97
C LEU A 289 5.55 10.81 -14.29
N SER A 290 4.75 11.87 -14.19
CA SER A 290 3.30 11.80 -14.44
C SER A 290 2.94 11.41 -15.88
N LEU A 291 3.77 11.76 -16.87
CA LEU A 291 3.56 11.30 -18.25
C LEU A 291 3.71 9.77 -18.36
N LEU A 292 4.67 9.18 -17.67
CA LEU A 292 4.93 7.74 -17.68
C LEU A 292 4.19 6.98 -16.58
N LYS A 293 3.50 7.70 -15.69
CA LYS A 293 2.77 7.10 -14.56
C LYS A 293 3.62 6.17 -13.68
N ARG A 294 4.90 6.47 -13.52
CA ARG A 294 5.86 5.63 -12.81
C ARG A 294 7.01 6.41 -12.19
N HIS A 295 7.68 5.78 -11.25
CA HIS A 295 8.94 6.27 -10.67
C HIS A 295 10.13 5.89 -11.55
N ALA A 296 11.10 6.81 -11.68
CA ALA A 296 12.41 6.54 -12.27
C ALA A 296 13.52 7.15 -11.39
N VAL A 297 14.73 6.59 -11.46
CA VAL A 297 15.90 7.10 -10.72
C VAL A 297 16.17 8.52 -11.13
N VAL A 298 16.43 9.39 -10.15
CA VAL A 298 16.65 10.85 -10.37
C VAL A 298 17.72 11.11 -11.43
N ALA A 299 18.81 10.33 -11.46
CA ALA A 299 19.85 10.49 -12.47
C ALA A 299 19.32 10.34 -13.90
N ASN A 300 18.48 9.32 -14.15
CA ASN A 300 17.86 9.08 -15.45
C ASN A 300 16.87 10.18 -15.84
N VAL A 301 16.08 10.63 -14.86
CA VAL A 301 15.11 11.72 -15.05
C VAL A 301 15.82 13.04 -15.32
N ARG A 302 16.93 13.32 -14.64
CA ARG A 302 17.76 14.51 -14.86
C ARG A 302 18.25 14.59 -16.30
N THR A 303 18.74 13.47 -16.87
CA THR A 303 19.14 13.40 -18.27
C THR A 303 17.95 13.67 -19.20
N LEU A 304 16.83 12.97 -19.00
CA LEU A 304 15.62 13.17 -19.81
C LEU A 304 15.14 14.62 -19.78
N LEU A 305 15.08 15.25 -18.60
CA LEU A 305 14.58 16.61 -18.47
C LEU A 305 15.55 17.67 -18.98
N SER A 306 16.83 17.37 -19.07
CA SER A 306 17.80 18.26 -19.76
C SER A 306 17.48 18.39 -21.24
N ASP A 307 17.01 17.32 -21.86
CA ASP A 307 16.59 17.30 -23.26
C ASP A 307 15.14 17.76 -23.45
N GLN A 308 14.27 17.43 -22.48
CA GLN A 308 12.82 17.65 -22.53
C GLN A 308 12.29 18.36 -21.28
N PRO A 309 12.69 19.61 -21.02
CA PRO A 309 12.32 20.32 -19.78
C PRO A 309 10.83 20.65 -19.66
N THR A 310 10.04 20.49 -20.73
CA THR A 310 8.58 20.65 -20.72
C THR A 310 7.87 19.52 -19.96
N LEU A 311 8.58 18.45 -19.61
CA LEU A 311 8.03 17.35 -18.80
C LEU A 311 8.12 17.60 -17.29
N LEU A 312 8.66 18.72 -16.86
CA LEU A 312 8.70 19.10 -15.45
C LEU A 312 7.27 19.25 -14.90
N CYS A 313 7.06 18.65 -13.73
CA CYS A 313 5.81 18.79 -13.00
C CYS A 313 5.62 20.24 -12.49
N ASP A 314 4.37 20.71 -12.46
CA ASP A 314 3.97 22.03 -11.96
C ASP A 314 3.37 21.99 -10.55
N CYS A 315 3.52 20.87 -9.80
CA CYS A 315 3.10 20.85 -8.40
C CYS A 315 3.88 21.88 -7.56
N SER A 316 3.35 22.24 -6.40
CA SER A 316 3.96 23.29 -5.55
C SER A 316 5.41 22.99 -5.18
N VAL A 317 5.75 21.71 -4.93
CA VAL A 317 7.13 21.29 -4.62
C VAL A 317 8.07 21.56 -5.80
N CYS A 318 7.69 21.09 -7.00
CA CYS A 318 8.49 21.29 -8.20
C CYS A 318 8.57 22.76 -8.61
N SER A 319 7.51 23.53 -8.41
CA SER A 319 7.50 24.97 -8.66
C SER A 319 8.48 25.70 -7.74
N SER A 320 8.52 25.36 -6.46
CA SER A 320 9.48 25.93 -5.49
C SER A 320 10.93 25.58 -5.86
N ALA A 321 11.20 24.30 -6.17
CA ALA A 321 12.53 23.87 -6.59
C ALA A 321 12.98 24.57 -7.91
N ARG A 322 12.04 24.77 -8.85
CA ARG A 322 12.30 25.51 -10.10
C ARG A 322 12.69 26.96 -9.83
N GLN A 323 12.01 27.64 -8.90
CA GLN A 323 12.34 29.02 -8.50
C GLN A 323 13.72 29.08 -7.84
N ALA A 324 14.02 28.16 -6.91
CA ALA A 324 15.32 28.09 -6.24
C ALA A 324 16.48 27.87 -7.25
N ALA A 325 16.23 27.06 -8.30
CA ALA A 325 17.16 26.86 -9.41
C ALA A 325 17.31 28.10 -10.37
N GLY A 326 16.69 29.22 -10.05
CA GLY A 326 16.73 30.44 -10.85
C GLY A 326 15.83 30.41 -12.10
N GLY A 327 14.87 29.49 -12.16
CA GLY A 327 13.87 29.41 -13.22
C GLY A 327 12.63 30.25 -12.90
N LYS A 328 11.98 30.79 -13.93
CA LYS A 328 10.64 31.38 -13.79
C LYS A 328 9.58 30.30 -13.99
N PRO A 329 8.36 30.42 -13.44
CA PRO A 329 7.32 29.39 -13.52
C PRO A 329 7.03 28.88 -14.94
N THR A 330 7.15 29.73 -15.94
CA THR A 330 6.81 29.43 -17.34
C THR A 330 8.04 29.25 -18.25
N THR A 331 9.26 29.36 -17.73
CA THR A 331 10.48 29.30 -18.57
C THR A 331 11.04 27.87 -18.60
N ARG A 332 11.55 27.51 -19.79
CA ARG A 332 12.32 26.28 -19.99
C ARG A 332 13.63 26.39 -19.21
N LEU A 333 13.90 25.41 -18.34
CA LEU A 333 15.17 25.32 -17.63
C LEU A 333 16.28 24.84 -18.58
N ASN A 334 17.47 25.40 -18.48
CA ASN A 334 18.67 24.88 -19.15
C ASN A 334 19.29 23.73 -18.34
N ALA A 335 20.25 22.99 -18.90
CA ALA A 335 20.86 21.84 -18.26
C ALA A 335 21.45 22.12 -16.87
N ARG A 336 22.06 23.30 -16.65
CA ARG A 336 22.58 23.73 -15.34
C ARG A 336 21.45 23.93 -14.33
N GLN A 337 20.37 24.57 -14.75
CA GLN A 337 19.19 24.80 -13.91
C GLN A 337 18.44 23.49 -13.61
N ILE A 338 18.41 22.53 -14.53
CA ILE A 338 17.89 21.17 -14.25
C ILE A 338 18.72 20.49 -13.16
N GLY A 339 20.05 20.66 -13.20
CA GLY A 339 20.92 20.20 -12.13
C GLY A 339 20.52 20.76 -10.78
N ALA A 340 20.50 22.09 -10.67
CA ALA A 340 20.12 22.80 -9.47
C ALA A 340 18.69 22.46 -8.99
N PHE A 341 17.75 22.26 -9.91
CA PHE A 341 16.38 21.81 -9.58
C PHE A 341 16.36 20.49 -8.80
N PHE A 342 17.14 19.49 -9.24
CA PHE A 342 17.19 18.21 -8.52
C PHE A 342 18.00 18.28 -7.23
N ASP A 343 18.97 19.20 -7.13
CA ASP A 343 19.71 19.42 -5.90
C ASP A 343 18.83 20.02 -4.78
N GLU A 344 17.73 20.71 -5.15
CA GLU A 344 16.70 21.22 -4.22
C GLU A 344 15.66 20.16 -3.83
N LEU A 345 15.62 18.99 -4.48
CA LEU A 345 14.67 17.93 -4.20
C LEU A 345 15.28 16.84 -3.33
N ASP A 346 15.23 17.03 -2.02
CA ASP A 346 15.56 15.97 -1.08
C ASP A 346 14.51 14.82 -1.11
N ASP A 347 14.77 13.76 -0.38
CA ASP A 347 13.88 12.58 -0.32
C ASP A 347 12.46 12.92 0.16
N ASP A 348 12.30 13.90 1.06
CA ASP A 348 10.98 14.31 1.54
C ASP A 348 10.24 15.15 0.50
N ALA A 349 10.95 16.00 -0.24
CA ALA A 349 10.40 16.74 -1.38
C ALA A 349 9.95 15.80 -2.51
N LEU A 350 10.75 14.78 -2.83
CA LEU A 350 10.41 13.76 -3.83
C LEU A 350 9.15 12.96 -3.44
N LYS A 351 9.01 12.59 -2.17
CA LYS A 351 7.81 11.94 -1.65
C LYS A 351 6.59 12.87 -1.66
N ALA A 352 6.79 14.14 -1.32
CA ALA A 352 5.73 15.14 -1.35
C ALA A 352 5.25 15.42 -2.79
N HIS A 353 6.18 15.52 -3.74
CA HIS A 353 5.87 15.59 -5.17
C HIS A 353 5.00 14.40 -5.62
N PHE A 354 5.38 13.17 -5.25
CA PHE A 354 4.58 11.97 -5.56
C PHE A 354 3.17 12.07 -4.97
N LEU A 355 3.03 12.44 -3.70
CA LEU A 355 1.71 12.57 -3.05
C LEU A 355 0.82 13.58 -3.76
N LEU A 356 1.36 14.75 -4.11
CA LEU A 356 0.61 15.80 -4.83
C LEU A 356 0.15 15.31 -6.21
N THR A 357 1.05 14.67 -6.95
CA THR A 357 0.76 14.16 -8.29
C THR A 357 -0.27 13.04 -8.23
N ARG A 358 -0.09 12.06 -7.34
CA ARG A 358 -1.02 10.94 -7.15
C ARG A 358 -2.41 11.41 -6.69
N PHE A 359 -2.48 12.45 -5.88
CA PHE A 359 -3.74 13.06 -5.48
C PHE A 359 -4.49 13.66 -6.69
N GLN A 360 -3.79 14.37 -7.56
CA GLN A 360 -4.39 14.91 -8.79
C GLN A 360 -4.89 13.78 -9.70
N GLU A 361 -4.08 12.74 -9.88
CA GLU A 361 -4.44 11.55 -10.66
C GLU A 361 -5.66 10.83 -10.07
N SER A 362 -5.73 10.66 -8.76
CA SER A 362 -6.88 10.00 -8.11
C SER A 362 -8.18 10.78 -8.28
N ARG A 363 -8.10 12.12 -8.23
CA ARG A 363 -9.26 12.99 -8.49
C ARG A 363 -9.71 12.95 -9.94
N HIS A 364 -8.78 12.79 -10.84
CA HIS A 364 -9.07 12.67 -12.27
C HIS A 364 -9.72 11.31 -12.58
N VAL A 365 -9.11 10.21 -12.16
CA VAL A 365 -9.66 8.87 -12.29
C VAL A 365 -11.08 8.77 -11.69
N GLY A 366 -11.33 9.38 -10.54
CA GLY A 366 -12.65 9.37 -9.91
C GLY A 366 -13.75 10.13 -10.68
N LYS A 367 -13.41 10.80 -11.79
CA LYS A 367 -14.34 11.53 -12.66
C LYS A 367 -14.40 10.95 -14.09
N SER A 368 -13.57 9.96 -14.37
CA SER A 368 -13.42 9.34 -15.68
C SER A 368 -14.12 7.98 -15.73
N ASP A 369 -14.36 7.49 -16.94
CA ASP A 369 -14.76 6.11 -17.20
C ASP A 369 -13.61 5.28 -17.80
N GLU A 370 -13.82 3.96 -18.02
CA GLU A 370 -12.81 3.04 -18.57
C GLU A 370 -12.29 3.51 -19.93
N ASN A 371 -13.16 3.98 -20.83
CA ASN A 371 -12.78 4.39 -22.17
C ASN A 371 -11.96 5.66 -22.16
N GLN A 372 -12.36 6.65 -21.37
CA GLN A 372 -11.60 7.89 -21.19
C GLN A 372 -10.19 7.63 -20.69
N LEU A 373 -10.04 6.76 -19.68
CA LEU A 373 -8.71 6.41 -19.13
C LEU A 373 -7.87 5.62 -20.13
N SER A 374 -8.48 4.72 -20.92
CA SER A 374 -7.79 4.00 -22.00
C SER A 374 -7.27 4.95 -23.06
N ASP A 375 -8.11 5.88 -23.53
CA ASP A 375 -7.73 6.90 -24.52
C ASP A 375 -6.60 7.81 -24.01
N GLU A 376 -6.64 8.21 -22.74
CA GLU A 376 -5.61 9.04 -22.11
C GLU A 376 -4.27 8.33 -22.00
N LEU A 377 -4.28 7.04 -21.64
CA LEU A 377 -3.07 6.22 -21.60
C LEU A 377 -2.47 6.05 -23.01
N THR A 378 -3.31 5.87 -24.00
CA THR A 378 -2.88 5.81 -25.42
C THR A 378 -2.24 7.14 -25.85
N LYS A 379 -2.84 8.27 -25.57
CA LYS A 379 -2.28 9.61 -25.84
C LYS A 379 -0.96 9.85 -25.08
N SER A 380 -0.88 9.39 -23.82
CA SER A 380 0.35 9.46 -23.02
C SER A 380 1.46 8.61 -23.64
N GLN A 381 1.14 7.40 -24.14
CA GLN A 381 2.07 6.55 -24.85
C GLN A 381 2.59 7.22 -26.13
N GLU A 382 1.70 7.80 -26.95
CA GLU A 382 2.09 8.50 -28.17
C GLU A 382 2.99 9.71 -27.89
N SER A 383 2.70 10.44 -26.83
CA SER A 383 3.53 11.56 -26.39
C SER A 383 4.90 11.09 -25.92
N ALA A 384 4.95 9.97 -25.16
CA ALA A 384 6.18 9.39 -24.66
C ALA A 384 7.05 8.77 -25.77
N LYS A 385 6.47 8.25 -26.85
CA LYS A 385 7.21 7.77 -28.05
C LYS A 385 8.12 8.85 -28.63
N LYS A 386 7.75 10.11 -28.51
CA LYS A 386 8.53 11.26 -29.04
C LYS A 386 9.78 11.56 -28.20
N LEU A 387 9.90 11.00 -27.00
CA LEU A 387 10.98 11.32 -26.05
C LEU A 387 12.32 10.68 -26.42
N LYS A 388 12.38 9.75 -27.36
CA LYS A 388 13.62 9.05 -27.81
C LYS A 388 14.46 8.54 -26.62
N VAL A 389 13.82 7.86 -25.67
CA VAL A 389 14.48 7.41 -24.44
C VAL A 389 14.93 5.97 -24.60
N ASP A 390 16.21 5.74 -24.44
CA ASP A 390 16.84 4.42 -24.55
C ASP A 390 17.08 3.75 -23.19
N ASN A 391 16.23 4.07 -22.19
CA ASN A 391 16.37 3.58 -20.83
C ASN A 391 15.11 2.82 -20.40
N TYR A 392 15.29 1.59 -19.91
CA TYR A 392 14.19 0.74 -19.45
C TYR A 392 13.28 1.40 -18.38
N GLU A 393 13.85 2.13 -17.42
CA GLU A 393 13.07 2.83 -16.39
C GLU A 393 12.18 3.96 -16.95
N LEU A 394 12.53 4.45 -18.14
CA LEU A 394 11.80 5.48 -18.87
C LEU A 394 10.97 4.91 -20.03
N SER A 395 10.88 3.57 -20.14
CA SER A 395 10.03 2.91 -21.11
C SER A 395 8.56 3.32 -20.94
N TYR A 396 7.85 3.47 -22.04
CA TYR A 396 6.44 3.87 -22.12
C TYR A 396 5.54 2.73 -22.61
N GLN A 397 6.09 1.57 -22.93
CA GLN A 397 5.32 0.46 -23.52
C GLN A 397 4.17 -0.01 -22.65
N HIS A 398 4.36 0.00 -21.33
CA HIS A 398 3.34 -0.36 -20.37
C HIS A 398 2.07 0.50 -20.46
N LEU A 399 2.16 1.76 -20.92
CA LEU A 399 0.99 2.62 -21.07
C LEU A 399 -0.01 2.07 -22.09
N GLY A 400 0.49 1.54 -23.24
CA GLY A 400 -0.35 0.88 -24.23
C GLY A 400 -0.96 -0.41 -23.71
N THR A 401 -0.18 -1.22 -22.99
CA THR A 401 -0.69 -2.45 -22.37
C THR A 401 -1.77 -2.15 -21.32
N TRP A 402 -1.61 -1.09 -20.55
CA TRP A 402 -2.64 -0.65 -19.59
C TRP A 402 -3.90 -0.13 -20.27
N ALA A 403 -3.74 0.64 -21.36
CA ALA A 403 -4.87 1.12 -22.16
C ALA A 403 -5.69 -0.05 -22.73
N GLU A 404 -5.02 -1.05 -23.31
CA GLU A 404 -5.65 -2.25 -23.84
C GLU A 404 -6.33 -3.07 -22.75
N ALA A 405 -5.69 -3.27 -21.60
CA ALA A 405 -6.28 -3.98 -20.47
C ALA A 405 -7.51 -3.27 -19.87
N LEU A 406 -7.54 -1.94 -19.85
CA LEU A 406 -8.71 -1.18 -19.43
C LEU A 406 -9.83 -1.27 -20.48
N GLY A 407 -9.54 -1.17 -21.76
CA GLY A 407 -10.53 -1.25 -22.85
C GLY A 407 -11.06 -2.66 -23.12
N SER A 408 -10.40 -3.71 -22.60
CA SER A 408 -10.90 -5.09 -22.76
C SER A 408 -12.15 -5.31 -21.91
N SER A 409 -13.18 -5.94 -22.49
CA SER A 409 -14.48 -6.24 -21.85
C SER A 409 -14.38 -7.18 -20.67
#